data_cfb7b3bb92c996ed2d7fce8b62c3b591
#
_entry.id   cfb7b3bb92c996ed2d7fce8b62c3b591
#
_cell.length_a   1.000
_cell.length_b   1.000
_cell.length_c   1.000
_cell.angle_alpha   90.00
_cell.angle_beta   90.00
_cell.angle_gamma   90.00
#
_symmetry.space_group_name_H-M   'P 1'
#
loop_
_entity.id
_entity.type
_entity.pdbx_description
1 polymer ?
#
loop_
_entity_poly.entity_id
_entity_poly.type
_entity_poly.pdbx_seq_one_letter_code
_entity_poly.pdbx_strand_id
1 'polypeptide(L)'
;MDNYLKKAIEGESPVFGSSQMREPAPSQHIPEHKTSAEIAYQIVKDETFPQTQPRLNLATFVTTYMDDYGTRLMNEAIGINFIDETEYPRVAVMCGRCINMVANMWNSPEQAEWKTGAVGIGSSEACMLGGVSAWLRWRKRRKDEGKPYDRPNLVISTAYQVVWEKFCQLWQIEMRTVPITHEHPTLDIEQALRMCDENTICIVPIAGVTWTGMNDDIEGLNDALEEYNSMTGFNIPIHVDAASGGFILPFLNPRKNGTSDSNGSFQFPHQVINMDSFTQAWDG
;
A
#
# COMPACT_ATOMS: atom_id res chain seq x y z
N MET A 1 19.18 7.05 18.01
CA MET A 1 19.02 8.46 17.62
C MET A 1 20.15 9.26 18.20
N ASP A 2 20.96 9.85 17.36
CA ASP A 2 22.30 10.34 17.64
C ASP A 2 22.31 11.46 18.69
N ASN A 3 23.30 11.43 19.59
CA ASN A 3 23.54 12.45 20.62
C ASN A 3 23.69 13.88 20.05
N TYR A 4 23.91 13.99 18.74
CA TYR A 4 24.01 15.23 18.01
C TYR A 4 22.64 15.91 17.79
N LEU A 5 21.62 15.09 17.45
CA LEU A 5 20.24 15.58 17.29
C LEU A 5 19.65 16.04 18.63
N LYS A 6 19.97 15.35 19.73
CA LYS A 6 19.54 15.77 21.07
C LYS A 6 20.12 17.13 21.45
N LYS A 7 21.40 17.37 21.17
CA LYS A 7 22.06 18.66 21.47
C LYS A 7 21.57 19.82 20.59
N ALA A 8 21.19 19.54 19.33
CA ALA A 8 20.64 20.57 18.46
C ALA A 8 19.23 20.99 18.88
N ILE A 9 18.43 20.05 19.41
CA ILE A 9 17.08 20.32 19.91
C ILE A 9 17.10 21.06 21.26
N GLU A 10 18.08 20.77 22.12
CA GLU A 10 18.20 21.39 23.45
C GLU A 10 18.82 22.80 23.45
N GLY A 11 19.33 23.29 22.32
CA GLY A 11 20.17 24.50 22.25
C GLY A 11 19.52 25.77 21.76
N GLU A 12 18.33 25.75 21.16
CA GLU A 12 17.73 26.95 20.54
C GLU A 12 16.53 27.46 21.32
N SER A 13 16.81 28.21 22.37
CA SER A 13 15.79 29.06 23.01
C SER A 13 15.64 30.37 22.24
N PRO A 14 14.44 30.79 21.81
CA PRO A 14 14.25 32.06 21.17
C PRO A 14 14.62 33.21 22.13
N VAL A 15 15.58 34.03 21.74
CA VAL A 15 16.12 35.13 22.56
C VAL A 15 15.09 36.19 22.84
N PHE A 16 14.06 36.30 21.98
CA PHE A 16 12.97 37.24 22.08
C PHE A 16 11.63 36.52 22.06
N GLY A 17 11.08 36.22 23.20
CA GLY A 17 9.77 35.57 23.32
C GLY A 17 9.23 35.61 24.72
N SER A 18 7.95 35.34 24.91
CA SER A 18 7.36 35.13 26.24
C SER A 18 8.03 33.96 26.94
N SER A 19 7.93 33.92 28.27
CA SER A 19 8.47 32.79 29.05
C SER A 19 7.95 31.43 28.55
N GLN A 20 6.70 31.38 28.06
CA GLN A 20 6.09 30.16 27.48
C GLN A 20 6.71 29.75 26.14
N MET A 21 7.19 30.70 25.34
CA MET A 21 7.88 30.41 24.08
C MET A 21 9.34 29.96 24.27
N ARG A 22 9.87 30.06 25.51
CA ARG A 22 11.23 29.60 25.84
C ARG A 22 11.25 28.19 26.44
N GLU A 23 10.09 27.64 26.75
CA GLU A 23 10.02 26.24 27.21
C GLU A 23 10.26 25.32 26.03
N PRO A 24 11.13 24.31 26.15
CA PRO A 24 11.32 23.32 25.11
C PRO A 24 10.02 22.55 24.86
N ALA A 25 9.81 22.11 23.63
CA ALA A 25 8.67 21.26 23.30
C ALA A 25 8.63 20.03 24.23
N PRO A 26 7.46 19.68 24.79
CA PRO A 26 7.32 18.53 25.66
C PRO A 26 7.74 17.24 24.97
N SER A 27 8.68 16.46 25.55
CA SER A 27 9.22 15.26 24.91
C SER A 27 8.88 13.95 25.62
N GLN A 28 8.57 13.98 26.92
CA GLN A 28 8.35 12.77 27.72
C GLN A 28 7.09 12.80 28.57
N HIS A 29 6.63 13.97 28.97
CA HIS A 29 5.49 14.13 29.85
C HIS A 29 4.50 15.14 29.27
N ILE A 30 3.21 14.92 29.52
CA ILE A 30 2.18 15.90 29.23
C ILE A 30 2.43 17.11 30.16
N PRO A 31 2.48 18.34 29.63
CA PRO A 31 2.68 19.54 30.46
C PRO A 31 1.60 19.68 31.54
N GLU A 32 2.02 20.05 32.76
CA GLU A 32 1.11 20.28 33.87
C GLU A 32 0.29 21.58 33.70
N HIS A 33 0.83 22.51 32.94
CA HIS A 33 0.23 23.82 32.75
C HIS A 33 -0.38 23.99 31.35
N LYS A 34 -1.46 24.75 31.28
CA LYS A 34 -2.11 25.11 30.01
C LYS A 34 -1.25 26.07 29.22
N THR A 35 -1.10 25.80 27.93
CA THR A 35 -0.52 26.74 26.95
C THR A 35 -1.63 27.23 26.02
N SER A 36 -1.54 28.45 25.51
CA SER A 36 -2.50 28.92 24.50
C SER A 36 -2.39 28.11 23.22
N ALA A 37 -3.52 27.92 22.53
CA ALA A 37 -3.53 27.15 21.27
C ALA A 37 -2.60 27.78 20.20
N GLU A 38 -2.47 29.11 20.20
CA GLU A 38 -1.58 29.83 19.28
C GLU A 38 -0.10 29.50 19.54
N ILE A 39 0.33 29.48 20.82
CA ILE A 39 1.70 29.13 21.19
C ILE A 39 1.96 27.67 20.91
N ALA A 40 1.03 26.75 21.25
CA ALA A 40 1.16 25.34 20.95
C ALA A 40 1.28 25.09 19.43
N TYR A 41 0.45 25.78 18.62
CA TYR A 41 0.55 25.73 17.16
C TYR A 41 1.94 26.18 16.67
N GLN A 42 2.46 27.29 17.21
CA GLN A 42 3.76 27.82 16.78
C GLN A 42 4.90 26.87 17.15
N ILE A 43 4.89 26.30 18.36
CA ILE A 43 5.88 25.29 18.77
C ILE A 43 5.90 24.10 17.77
N VAL A 44 4.74 23.54 17.46
CA VAL A 44 4.65 22.41 16.52
C VAL A 44 5.10 22.83 15.12
N LYS A 45 4.73 24.03 14.68
CA LYS A 45 5.11 24.56 13.37
C LYS A 45 6.61 24.75 13.25
N ASP A 46 7.27 25.26 14.29
CA ASP A 46 8.71 25.48 14.32
C ASP A 46 9.48 24.14 14.30
N GLU A 47 8.97 23.11 14.97
CA GLU A 47 9.51 21.74 14.89
C GLU A 47 9.46 21.16 13.46
N THR A 48 8.51 21.58 12.64
CA THR A 48 8.40 21.11 11.25
C THR A 48 9.27 21.90 10.27
N PHE A 49 9.84 23.03 10.68
CA PHE A 49 10.61 23.92 9.79
C PHE A 49 11.86 23.24 9.16
N PRO A 50 12.62 22.38 9.86
CA PRO A 50 13.81 21.73 9.29
C PRO A 50 13.48 20.57 8.33
N GLN A 51 12.22 20.24 8.12
CA GLN A 51 11.83 19.13 7.26
C GLN A 51 12.05 19.46 5.77
N THR A 52 12.25 18.41 4.97
CA THR A 52 12.36 18.54 3.53
C THR A 52 11.06 19.06 2.92
N GLN A 53 11.17 19.84 1.86
CA GLN A 53 10.02 20.34 1.11
C GLN A 53 9.41 19.20 0.28
N PRO A 54 8.15 18.79 0.50
CA PRO A 54 7.53 17.69 -0.24
C PRO A 54 7.55 17.89 -1.76
N ARG A 55 7.42 19.13 -2.24
CA ARG A 55 7.45 19.47 -3.66
C ARG A 55 8.80 19.23 -4.35
N LEU A 56 9.87 19.13 -3.59
CA LEU A 56 11.22 18.86 -4.09
C LEU A 56 11.61 17.38 -4.00
N ASN A 57 10.76 16.57 -3.41
CA ASN A 57 10.99 15.13 -3.29
C ASN A 57 10.61 14.45 -4.60
N LEU A 58 11.56 13.74 -5.22
CA LEU A 58 11.37 13.02 -6.48
C LEU A 58 10.94 11.57 -6.28
N ALA A 59 10.94 11.06 -5.05
CA ALA A 59 10.47 9.72 -4.75
C ALA A 59 8.94 9.63 -4.76
N THR A 60 8.41 8.43 -4.95
CA THR A 60 6.96 8.20 -5.13
C THR A 60 6.14 8.18 -3.83
N PHE A 61 6.77 8.28 -2.66
CA PHE A 61 6.11 8.21 -1.36
C PHE A 61 5.66 9.56 -0.78
N VAL A 62 5.60 10.61 -1.60
CA VAL A 62 5.05 11.90 -1.20
C VAL A 62 3.55 11.95 -1.47
N THR A 63 2.83 12.79 -0.71
CA THR A 63 1.42 13.04 -0.97
C THR A 63 1.22 13.74 -2.31
N THR A 64 0.15 13.37 -3.02
CA THR A 64 -0.26 14.01 -4.26
C THR A 64 -0.75 15.43 -4.01
N TYR A 65 -0.77 16.24 -5.07
CA TYR A 65 -1.36 17.58 -5.01
C TYR A 65 -2.83 17.52 -4.58
N MET A 66 -3.19 18.38 -3.64
CA MET A 66 -4.56 18.59 -3.18
C MET A 66 -4.97 20.02 -3.54
N ASP A 67 -6.08 20.19 -4.24
CA ASP A 67 -6.64 21.51 -4.52
C ASP A 67 -7.32 22.13 -3.29
N ASP A 68 -7.69 23.41 -3.41
CA ASP A 68 -8.29 24.15 -2.31
C ASP A 68 -9.64 23.57 -1.86
N TYR A 69 -10.43 23.03 -2.79
CA TYR A 69 -11.73 22.41 -2.46
C TYR A 69 -11.56 21.07 -1.76
N GLY A 70 -10.60 20.25 -2.19
CA GLY A 70 -10.23 19.02 -1.51
C GLY A 70 -9.75 19.30 -0.07
N THR A 71 -8.86 20.27 0.09
CA THR A 71 -8.39 20.73 1.42
C THR A 71 -9.54 21.22 2.30
N ARG A 72 -10.48 21.99 1.73
CA ARG A 72 -11.65 22.46 2.45
C ARG A 72 -12.56 21.32 2.92
N LEU A 73 -12.85 20.35 2.03
CA LEU A 73 -13.63 19.15 2.37
C LEU A 73 -12.98 18.32 3.48
N MET A 74 -11.66 18.17 3.46
CA MET A 74 -10.93 17.50 4.55
C MET A 74 -11.11 18.21 5.88
N ASN A 75 -11.01 19.53 5.91
CA ASN A 75 -11.21 20.34 7.12
C ASN A 75 -12.66 20.26 7.63
N GLU A 76 -13.66 20.28 6.75
CA GLU A 76 -15.07 20.15 7.10
C GLU A 76 -15.41 18.76 7.64
N ALA A 77 -14.71 17.72 7.17
CA ALA A 77 -14.93 16.32 7.55
C ALA A 77 -14.11 15.85 8.76
N ILE A 78 -13.26 16.69 9.35
CA ILE A 78 -12.32 16.29 10.42
C ILE A 78 -13.00 15.72 11.67
N GLY A 79 -14.27 16.06 11.90
CA GLY A 79 -15.07 15.56 13.03
C GLY A 79 -15.81 14.25 12.73
N ILE A 80 -15.72 13.72 11.52
CA ILE A 80 -16.45 12.50 11.11
C ILE A 80 -15.66 11.26 11.54
N ASN A 81 -16.33 10.34 12.26
CA ASN A 81 -15.78 9.01 12.52
C ASN A 81 -16.03 8.10 11.31
N PHE A 82 -15.02 7.93 10.48
CA PHE A 82 -15.10 7.18 9.22
C PHE A 82 -15.55 5.71 9.39
N ILE A 83 -15.27 5.08 10.52
CA ILE A 83 -15.60 3.67 10.78
C ILE A 83 -17.06 3.47 11.21
N ASP A 84 -17.71 4.51 11.72
CA ASP A 84 -19.10 4.41 12.14
C ASP A 84 -20.07 4.60 10.97
N GLU A 85 -20.35 3.52 10.28
CA GLU A 85 -21.28 3.52 9.13
C GLU A 85 -22.74 3.77 9.54
N THR A 86 -23.08 3.53 10.80
CA THR A 86 -24.44 3.74 11.31
C THR A 86 -24.73 5.23 11.50
N GLU A 87 -23.77 5.94 12.06
CA GLU A 87 -23.88 7.38 12.29
C GLU A 87 -23.57 8.19 11.01
N TYR A 88 -22.61 7.71 10.20
CA TYR A 88 -22.14 8.37 8.98
C TYR A 88 -22.37 7.58 7.69
N PRO A 89 -23.61 7.11 7.38
CA PRO A 89 -23.87 6.21 6.26
C PRO A 89 -23.51 6.79 4.89
N ARG A 90 -23.54 8.12 4.75
CA ARG A 90 -23.19 8.78 3.47
C ARG A 90 -21.70 8.71 3.17
N VAL A 91 -20.85 8.68 4.19
CA VAL A 91 -19.39 8.51 4.03
C VAL A 91 -19.10 7.08 3.56
N ALA A 92 -19.75 6.07 4.15
CA ALA A 92 -19.64 4.68 3.71
C ALA A 92 -20.04 4.51 2.24
N VAL A 93 -21.16 5.12 1.82
CA VAL A 93 -21.60 5.13 0.42
C VAL A 93 -20.57 5.79 -0.52
N MET A 94 -19.99 6.94 -0.13
CA MET A 94 -18.95 7.59 -0.93
C MET A 94 -17.70 6.73 -1.04
N CYS A 95 -17.29 6.11 0.07
CA CYS A 95 -16.17 5.17 0.09
C CYS A 95 -16.37 4.01 -0.88
N GLY A 96 -17.52 3.34 -0.82
CA GLY A 96 -17.87 2.25 -1.74
C GLY A 96 -17.85 2.68 -3.21
N ARG A 97 -18.31 3.90 -3.52
CA ARG A 97 -18.22 4.45 -4.88
C ARG A 97 -16.76 4.64 -5.33
N CYS A 98 -15.90 5.14 -4.46
CA CYS A 98 -14.48 5.30 -4.78
C CYS A 98 -13.83 3.94 -5.05
N ILE A 99 -14.11 2.92 -4.21
CA ILE A 99 -13.64 1.55 -4.41
C ILE A 99 -14.09 1.02 -5.78
N ASN A 100 -15.37 1.16 -6.11
CA ASN A 100 -15.91 0.68 -7.39
C ASN A 100 -15.30 1.41 -8.59
N MET A 101 -15.09 2.72 -8.51
CA MET A 101 -14.43 3.48 -9.57
C MET A 101 -12.99 3.01 -9.81
N VAL A 102 -12.23 2.77 -8.74
CA VAL A 102 -10.86 2.28 -8.82
C VAL A 102 -10.83 0.84 -9.34
N ALA A 103 -11.69 -0.03 -8.85
CA ALA A 103 -11.81 -1.40 -9.32
C ALA A 103 -12.15 -1.46 -10.82
N ASN A 104 -13.08 -0.61 -11.28
CA ASN A 104 -13.39 -0.49 -12.70
C ASN A 104 -12.21 0.03 -13.53
N MET A 105 -11.48 1.03 -13.02
CA MET A 105 -10.27 1.55 -13.66
C MET A 105 -9.19 0.47 -13.80
N TRP A 106 -9.08 -0.45 -12.85
CA TRP A 106 -8.15 -1.56 -12.86
C TRP A 106 -8.70 -2.83 -13.51
N ASN A 107 -9.88 -2.77 -14.15
CA ASN A 107 -10.52 -3.90 -14.84
C ASN A 107 -10.81 -5.11 -13.95
N SER A 108 -11.18 -4.89 -12.71
CA SER A 108 -11.65 -5.96 -11.83
C SER A 108 -12.81 -6.74 -12.49
N PRO A 109 -12.79 -8.10 -12.50
CA PRO A 109 -13.69 -8.93 -13.32
C PRO A 109 -15.09 -8.84 -12.84
N GLU A 110 -15.59 -8.75 -11.78
CA GLU A 110 -17.00 -8.61 -11.38
C GLU A 110 -17.14 -7.60 -10.25
N GLN A 111 -18.02 -6.64 -10.47
CA GLN A 111 -18.39 -5.67 -9.46
C GLN A 111 -19.63 -6.16 -8.74
N ALA A 112 -19.46 -6.94 -7.70
CA ALA A 112 -20.50 -7.01 -6.68
C ALA A 112 -20.64 -5.59 -6.09
N GLU A 113 -21.86 -5.11 -5.93
CA GLU A 113 -22.20 -3.68 -5.74
C GLU A 113 -21.38 -2.93 -4.67
N TRP A 114 -20.71 -3.60 -3.72
CA TRP A 114 -20.10 -2.95 -2.56
C TRP A 114 -18.86 -3.67 -1.97
N LYS A 115 -18.29 -4.68 -2.65
CA LYS A 115 -17.34 -5.59 -2.00
C LYS A 115 -16.03 -5.87 -2.74
N THR A 116 -15.68 -5.04 -3.73
CA THR A 116 -14.51 -5.30 -4.57
C THR A 116 -13.18 -4.92 -3.90
N GLY A 117 -13.22 -4.26 -2.75
CA GLY A 117 -12.02 -3.80 -2.07
C GLY A 117 -12.30 -3.13 -0.73
N ALA A 118 -11.25 -2.62 -0.11
CA ALA A 118 -11.32 -1.86 1.14
C ALA A 118 -10.47 -0.59 1.04
N VAL A 119 -10.83 0.42 1.81
CA VAL A 119 -10.02 1.61 2.03
C VAL A 119 -9.20 1.44 3.29
N GLY A 120 -7.91 1.77 3.23
CA GLY A 120 -7.00 1.70 4.36
C GLY A 120 -6.28 3.02 4.63
N ILE A 121 -5.48 3.04 5.68
CA ILE A 121 -4.64 4.16 6.07
C ILE A 121 -3.29 4.04 5.35
N GLY A 122 -3.25 4.49 4.11
CA GLY A 122 -2.06 4.43 3.26
C GLY A 122 -1.77 3.06 2.66
N SER A 123 -0.81 3.03 1.73
CA SER A 123 -0.47 1.84 0.96
C SER A 123 0.07 0.67 1.79
N SER A 124 0.72 0.95 2.92
CA SER A 124 1.22 -0.12 3.79
C SER A 124 0.09 -0.99 4.35
N GLU A 125 -1.01 -0.40 4.79
CA GLU A 125 -2.16 -1.17 5.24
C GLU A 125 -2.81 -1.92 4.06
N ALA A 126 -2.98 -1.25 2.92
CA ALA A 126 -3.55 -1.88 1.72
C ALA A 126 -2.74 -3.10 1.26
N CYS A 127 -1.41 -2.99 1.20
CA CYS A 127 -0.52 -4.11 0.88
C CYS A 127 -0.63 -5.24 1.91
N MET A 128 -0.69 -4.90 3.22
CA MET A 128 -0.87 -5.91 4.27
C MET A 128 -2.21 -6.63 4.14
N LEU A 129 -3.31 -5.92 3.88
CA LEU A 129 -4.63 -6.53 3.68
C LEU A 129 -4.63 -7.46 2.46
N GLY A 130 -4.04 -7.05 1.35
CA GLY A 130 -3.86 -7.91 0.18
C GLY A 130 -3.02 -9.15 0.48
N GLY A 131 -1.90 -8.98 1.18
CA GLY A 131 -1.03 -10.07 1.60
C GLY A 131 -1.74 -11.06 2.54
N VAL A 132 -2.48 -10.56 3.53
CA VAL A 132 -3.30 -11.38 4.45
C VAL A 132 -4.37 -12.15 3.69
N SER A 133 -5.04 -11.53 2.72
CA SER A 133 -6.03 -12.20 1.87
C SER A 133 -5.39 -13.37 1.09
N ALA A 134 -4.21 -13.15 0.49
CA ALA A 134 -3.46 -14.21 -0.20
C ALA A 134 -3.10 -15.37 0.75
N TRP A 135 -2.57 -15.03 1.93
CA TRP A 135 -2.21 -16.00 2.96
C TRP A 135 -3.40 -16.83 3.45
N LEU A 136 -4.54 -16.17 3.75
CA LEU A 136 -5.76 -16.86 4.20
C LEU A 136 -6.32 -17.80 3.13
N ARG A 137 -6.37 -17.37 1.86
CA ARG A 137 -6.80 -18.22 0.73
C ARG A 137 -5.89 -19.44 0.57
N TRP A 138 -4.57 -19.24 0.58
CA TRP A 138 -3.62 -20.34 0.53
C TRP A 138 -3.81 -21.29 1.71
N ARG A 139 -3.88 -20.77 2.93
CA ARG A 139 -4.06 -21.55 4.16
C ARG A 139 -5.34 -22.36 4.14
N LYS A 140 -6.47 -21.75 3.74
CA LYS A 140 -7.76 -22.43 3.61
C LYS A 140 -7.66 -23.56 2.61
N ARG A 141 -7.14 -23.33 1.41
CA ARG A 141 -6.96 -24.35 0.38
C ARG A 141 -6.13 -25.52 0.90
N ARG A 142 -4.97 -25.26 1.50
CA ARG A 142 -4.10 -26.31 2.06
C ARG A 142 -4.81 -27.13 3.14
N LYS A 143 -5.57 -26.47 4.03
CA LYS A 143 -6.36 -27.11 5.06
C LYS A 143 -7.45 -28.01 4.45
N ASP A 144 -8.19 -27.53 3.46
CA ASP A 144 -9.25 -28.27 2.78
C ASP A 144 -8.69 -29.51 2.05
N GLU A 145 -7.47 -29.42 1.54
CA GLU A 145 -6.74 -30.52 0.91
C GLU A 145 -6.04 -31.47 1.92
N GLY A 146 -6.11 -31.20 3.21
CA GLY A 146 -5.40 -31.99 4.23
C GLY A 146 -3.89 -31.87 4.18
N LYS A 147 -3.34 -30.81 3.59
CA LYS A 147 -1.91 -30.55 3.42
C LYS A 147 -1.36 -29.65 4.53
N PRO A 148 -0.06 -29.71 4.84
CA PRO A 148 0.59 -28.78 5.78
C PRO A 148 0.42 -27.34 5.32
N TYR A 149 0.24 -26.40 6.27
CA TYR A 149 0.05 -24.96 6.03
C TYR A 149 0.85 -24.07 7.00
N ASP A 150 2.01 -24.55 7.40
CA ASP A 150 2.91 -23.97 8.41
C ASP A 150 4.15 -23.27 7.84
N ARG A 151 4.37 -23.34 6.53
CA ARG A 151 5.54 -22.77 5.86
C ARG A 151 5.19 -21.92 4.63
N PRO A 152 4.39 -20.87 4.80
CA PRO A 152 4.07 -19.97 3.70
C PRO A 152 5.31 -19.21 3.22
N ASN A 153 5.39 -18.97 1.93
CA ASN A 153 6.38 -18.07 1.34
C ASN A 153 5.74 -17.08 0.36
N LEU A 154 6.44 -15.99 0.09
CA LEU A 154 6.06 -14.93 -0.83
C LEU A 154 7.25 -14.62 -1.73
N VAL A 155 7.02 -14.43 -3.02
CA VAL A 155 8.06 -14.09 -4.00
C VAL A 155 7.91 -12.63 -4.44
N ILE A 156 9.00 -11.87 -4.41
CA ILE A 156 9.03 -10.44 -4.74
C ILE A 156 10.43 -10.04 -5.23
N SER A 157 10.56 -8.96 -6.00
CA SER A 157 11.88 -8.41 -6.36
C SER A 157 12.56 -7.72 -5.17
N THR A 158 13.88 -7.56 -5.18
CA THR A 158 14.62 -6.78 -4.16
C THR A 158 14.30 -5.28 -4.18
N ALA A 159 13.54 -4.80 -5.17
CA ALA A 159 13.10 -3.41 -5.26
C ALA A 159 11.83 -3.10 -4.42
N TYR A 160 11.45 -4.01 -3.54
CA TYR A 160 10.25 -3.89 -2.72
C TYR A 160 10.27 -2.71 -1.74
N GLN A 161 9.09 -2.26 -1.35
CA GLN A 161 8.89 -1.32 -0.25
C GLN A 161 8.88 -2.08 1.08
N VAL A 162 9.40 -1.48 2.14
CA VAL A 162 9.60 -2.09 3.48
C VAL A 162 8.35 -2.73 4.10
N VAL A 163 7.15 -2.40 3.62
CA VAL A 163 5.91 -3.02 4.09
C VAL A 163 5.91 -4.54 3.89
N TRP A 164 6.50 -5.03 2.80
CA TRP A 164 6.54 -6.47 2.51
C TRP A 164 7.44 -7.23 3.47
N GLU A 165 8.56 -6.62 3.86
CA GLU A 165 9.40 -7.17 4.93
C GLU A 165 8.65 -7.24 6.25
N LYS A 166 7.98 -6.14 6.65
CA LYS A 166 7.14 -6.10 7.86
C LYS A 166 6.00 -7.11 7.81
N PHE A 167 5.33 -7.22 6.67
CA PHE A 167 4.27 -8.21 6.46
C PHE A 167 4.80 -9.63 6.69
N CYS A 168 5.89 -10.00 6.03
CA CYS A 168 6.48 -11.32 6.15
C CYS A 168 6.92 -11.64 7.59
N GLN A 169 7.52 -10.67 8.29
CA GLN A 169 7.89 -10.82 9.69
C GLN A 169 6.69 -11.01 10.63
N LEU A 170 5.62 -10.21 10.46
CA LEU A 170 4.45 -10.26 11.32
C LEU A 170 3.66 -11.57 11.16
N TRP A 171 3.55 -12.09 9.95
CA TRP A 171 2.82 -13.32 9.65
C TRP A 171 3.69 -14.56 9.51
N GLN A 172 4.99 -14.46 9.83
CA GLN A 172 5.96 -15.57 9.76
C GLN A 172 5.99 -16.24 8.38
N ILE A 173 6.02 -15.42 7.33
CA ILE A 173 6.08 -15.82 5.94
C ILE A 173 7.54 -15.73 5.47
N GLU A 174 8.06 -16.75 4.82
CA GLU A 174 9.36 -16.69 4.18
C GLU A 174 9.31 -15.74 2.99
N MET A 175 10.10 -14.67 3.02
CA MET A 175 10.23 -13.75 1.90
C MET A 175 11.34 -14.22 0.96
N ARG A 176 11.00 -14.61 -0.25
CA ARG A 176 11.92 -15.01 -1.31
C ARG A 176 12.11 -13.86 -2.27
N THR A 177 13.32 -13.32 -2.33
CA THR A 177 13.61 -12.13 -3.13
C THR A 177 14.36 -12.46 -4.41
N VAL A 178 13.85 -11.94 -5.52
CA VAL A 178 14.51 -11.98 -6.84
C VAL A 178 15.41 -10.75 -6.94
N PRO A 179 16.74 -10.92 -7.11
CA PRO A 179 17.65 -9.80 -7.23
C PRO A 179 17.36 -8.97 -8.49
N ILE A 180 17.30 -7.64 -8.35
CA ILE A 180 17.39 -6.75 -9.50
C ILE A 180 18.85 -6.45 -9.81
N THR A 181 19.17 -6.38 -11.12
CA THR A 181 20.51 -6.09 -11.62
C THR A 181 20.45 -4.96 -12.66
N HIS A 182 21.60 -4.54 -13.17
CA HIS A 182 21.63 -3.55 -14.24
C HIS A 182 21.00 -4.11 -15.54
N GLU A 183 21.19 -5.40 -15.81
CA GLU A 183 20.59 -6.09 -16.96
C GLU A 183 19.09 -6.40 -16.74
N HIS A 184 18.69 -6.65 -15.50
CA HIS A 184 17.32 -6.95 -15.09
C HIS A 184 16.89 -5.97 -13.99
N PRO A 185 16.51 -4.73 -14.35
CA PRO A 185 16.19 -3.68 -13.38
C PRO A 185 14.76 -3.82 -12.78
N THR A 186 14.00 -4.80 -13.24
CA THR A 186 12.64 -5.16 -12.79
C THR A 186 12.60 -6.64 -12.40
N LEU A 187 11.45 -7.14 -11.95
CA LEU A 187 11.27 -8.54 -11.56
C LEU A 187 11.59 -9.48 -12.73
N ASP A 188 12.60 -10.32 -12.57
CA ASP A 188 12.89 -11.42 -13.49
C ASP A 188 11.85 -12.54 -13.30
N ILE A 189 10.97 -12.70 -14.28
CA ILE A 189 9.84 -13.64 -14.24
C ILE A 189 10.32 -15.09 -14.11
N GLU A 190 11.34 -15.47 -14.86
CA GLU A 190 11.86 -16.84 -14.86
C GLU A 190 12.47 -17.20 -13.49
N GLN A 191 13.21 -16.27 -12.89
CA GLN A 191 13.72 -16.45 -11.52
C GLN A 191 12.61 -16.48 -10.49
N ALA A 192 11.59 -15.62 -10.62
CA ALA A 192 10.44 -15.60 -9.72
C ALA A 192 9.71 -16.95 -9.72
N LEU A 193 9.43 -17.50 -10.90
CA LEU A 193 8.77 -18.83 -11.02
C LEU A 193 9.62 -19.97 -10.46
N ARG A 194 10.95 -19.93 -10.61
CA ARG A 194 11.86 -20.93 -9.99
C ARG A 194 11.84 -20.90 -8.46
N MET A 195 11.52 -19.75 -7.86
CA MET A 195 11.39 -19.59 -6.42
C MET A 195 10.03 -20.01 -5.87
N CYS A 196 9.06 -20.29 -6.74
CA CYS A 196 7.71 -20.70 -6.35
C CYS A 196 7.66 -22.21 -6.02
N ASP A 197 6.81 -22.54 -5.06
CA ASP A 197 6.43 -23.92 -4.71
C ASP A 197 4.96 -23.97 -4.23
N GLU A 198 4.53 -25.11 -3.75
CA GLU A 198 3.17 -25.30 -3.22
C GLU A 198 2.86 -24.47 -1.98
N ASN A 199 3.86 -23.87 -1.34
CA ASN A 199 3.72 -23.01 -0.18
C ASN A 199 3.74 -21.53 -0.53
N THR A 200 3.89 -21.18 -1.81
CA THR A 200 3.85 -19.79 -2.27
C THR A 200 2.43 -19.23 -2.19
N ILE A 201 2.26 -18.19 -1.38
CA ILE A 201 0.97 -17.52 -1.18
C ILE A 201 0.64 -16.56 -2.31
N CYS A 202 1.63 -15.88 -2.87
CA CYS A 202 1.52 -15.02 -4.06
C CYS A 202 2.90 -14.61 -4.58
N ILE A 203 2.93 -14.10 -5.83
CA ILE A 203 4.03 -13.30 -6.37
C ILE A 203 3.59 -11.84 -6.32
N VAL A 204 4.51 -10.94 -5.97
CA VAL A 204 4.23 -9.50 -5.84
C VAL A 204 5.05 -8.69 -6.85
N PRO A 205 4.55 -8.45 -8.07
CA PRO A 205 5.14 -7.46 -8.95
C PRO A 205 4.79 -6.04 -8.49
N ILE A 206 5.66 -5.08 -8.81
CA ILE A 206 5.53 -3.68 -8.38
C ILE A 206 5.22 -2.80 -9.59
N ALA A 207 4.09 -2.11 -9.53
CA ALA A 207 3.73 -1.06 -10.48
C ALA A 207 4.18 0.29 -9.92
N GLY A 208 5.35 0.77 -10.37
CA GLY A 208 6.00 1.97 -9.88
C GLY A 208 6.91 1.74 -8.69
N VAL A 209 8.09 1.20 -8.95
CA VAL A 209 9.16 1.05 -7.95
C VAL A 209 9.49 2.40 -7.33
N THR A 210 9.55 2.47 -6.01
CA THR A 210 9.68 3.72 -5.23
C THR A 210 10.84 4.62 -5.69
N TRP A 211 11.99 4.04 -5.98
CA TRP A 211 13.21 4.80 -6.27
C TRP A 211 13.49 5.02 -7.76
N THR A 212 13.03 4.09 -8.61
CA THR A 212 13.32 4.12 -10.04
C THR A 212 12.11 4.54 -10.88
N GLY A 213 10.89 4.42 -10.35
CA GLY A 213 9.66 4.62 -11.10
C GLY A 213 9.38 3.55 -12.16
N MET A 214 10.22 2.52 -12.25
CA MET A 214 10.03 1.41 -13.20
C MET A 214 8.84 0.54 -12.81
N ASN A 215 8.28 -0.14 -13.79
CA ASN A 215 7.19 -1.10 -13.59
C ASN A 215 7.67 -2.49 -13.91
N ASP A 216 7.32 -3.47 -13.09
CA ASP A 216 7.49 -4.87 -13.44
C ASP A 216 6.56 -5.25 -14.61
N ASP A 217 6.94 -6.26 -15.38
CA ASP A 217 6.11 -6.79 -16.47
C ASP A 217 5.00 -7.68 -15.90
N ILE A 218 3.87 -7.03 -15.54
CA ILE A 218 2.75 -7.69 -14.90
C ILE A 218 2.00 -8.61 -15.87
N GLU A 219 1.89 -8.20 -17.16
CA GLU A 219 1.22 -8.99 -18.20
C GLU A 219 2.02 -10.27 -18.50
N GLY A 220 3.31 -10.12 -18.77
CA GLY A 220 4.19 -11.27 -18.99
C GLY A 220 4.26 -12.20 -17.79
N LEU A 221 4.25 -11.66 -16.56
CA LEU A 221 4.17 -12.49 -15.35
C LEU A 221 2.86 -13.25 -15.26
N ASN A 222 1.72 -12.62 -15.60
CA ASN A 222 0.43 -13.29 -15.59
C ASN A 222 0.41 -14.49 -16.53
N ASP A 223 0.83 -14.30 -17.78
CA ASP A 223 0.82 -15.35 -18.80
C ASP A 223 1.74 -16.51 -18.40
N ALA A 224 2.94 -16.21 -17.94
CA ALA A 224 3.90 -17.21 -17.49
C ALA A 224 3.40 -17.96 -16.22
N LEU A 225 2.72 -17.27 -15.31
CA LEU A 225 2.19 -17.87 -14.08
C LEU A 225 0.96 -18.74 -14.35
N GLU A 226 0.11 -18.38 -15.31
CA GLU A 226 -1.00 -19.23 -15.75
C GLU A 226 -0.50 -20.58 -16.31
N GLU A 227 0.52 -20.53 -17.17
CA GLU A 227 1.18 -21.75 -17.68
C GLU A 227 1.81 -22.55 -16.53
N TYR A 228 2.56 -21.91 -15.64
CA TYR A 228 3.19 -22.53 -14.49
C TYR A 228 2.17 -23.21 -13.56
N ASN A 229 1.08 -22.51 -13.21
CA ASN A 229 -0.01 -23.07 -12.40
C ASN A 229 -0.68 -24.27 -13.08
N SER A 230 -0.87 -24.21 -14.40
CA SER A 230 -1.43 -25.32 -15.18
C SER A 230 -0.52 -26.56 -15.16
N MET A 231 0.78 -26.37 -15.29
CA MET A 231 1.76 -27.48 -15.29
C MET A 231 1.96 -28.09 -13.90
N THR A 232 1.97 -27.28 -12.85
CA THR A 232 2.29 -27.73 -11.49
C THR A 232 1.06 -28.14 -10.68
N GLY A 233 -0.13 -27.70 -11.08
CA GLY A 233 -1.36 -27.82 -10.29
C GLY A 233 -1.40 -26.86 -9.09
N PHE A 234 -0.47 -25.94 -8.99
CA PHE A 234 -0.50 -24.88 -7.98
C PHE A 234 -1.53 -23.83 -8.36
N ASN A 235 -1.96 -23.04 -7.38
CA ASN A 235 -2.89 -21.92 -7.62
C ASN A 235 -2.30 -20.69 -6.94
N ILE A 236 -1.18 -20.23 -7.48
CA ILE A 236 -0.45 -19.06 -6.98
C ILE A 236 -1.06 -17.83 -7.63
N PRO A 237 -1.58 -16.87 -6.87
CA PRO A 237 -2.09 -15.62 -7.40
C PRO A 237 -0.98 -14.56 -7.54
N ILE A 238 -1.31 -13.49 -8.26
CA ILE A 238 -0.53 -12.26 -8.30
C ILE A 238 -1.18 -11.23 -7.38
N HIS A 239 -0.37 -10.57 -6.54
CA HIS A 239 -0.76 -9.33 -5.85
C HIS A 239 0.07 -8.18 -6.40
N VAL A 240 -0.55 -7.23 -7.08
CA VAL A 240 0.18 -6.08 -7.63
C VAL A 240 0.31 -5.00 -6.56
N ASP A 241 1.55 -4.70 -6.14
CA ASP A 241 1.83 -3.49 -5.37
C ASP A 241 1.81 -2.29 -6.33
N ALA A 242 0.66 -1.64 -6.39
CA ALA A 242 0.40 -0.52 -7.28
C ALA A 242 0.29 0.82 -6.53
N ALA A 243 0.95 0.94 -5.39
CA ALA A 243 0.86 2.11 -4.52
C ALA A 243 1.13 3.44 -5.24
N SER A 244 2.05 3.46 -6.21
CA SER A 244 2.31 4.64 -7.03
C SER A 244 1.81 4.49 -8.48
N GLY A 245 2.04 3.35 -9.12
CA GLY A 245 1.72 3.15 -10.54
C GLY A 245 0.24 2.90 -10.83
N GLY A 246 -0.53 2.47 -9.84
CA GLY A 246 -1.93 2.10 -10.02
C GLY A 246 -2.85 3.21 -10.54
N PHE A 247 -2.51 4.47 -10.25
CA PHE A 247 -3.22 5.65 -10.74
C PHE A 247 -2.55 6.32 -11.95
N ILE A 248 -1.46 5.76 -12.46
CA ILE A 248 -0.73 6.30 -13.62
C ILE A 248 -0.88 5.37 -14.81
N LEU A 249 -0.64 4.08 -14.63
CA LEU A 249 -0.64 3.09 -15.72
C LEU A 249 -1.95 3.02 -16.51
N PRO A 250 -3.15 3.08 -15.89
CA PRO A 250 -4.40 3.07 -16.64
C PRO A 250 -4.59 4.28 -17.58
N PHE A 251 -3.94 5.41 -17.27
CA PHE A 251 -3.98 6.61 -18.12
C PHE A 251 -2.90 6.60 -19.20
N LEU A 252 -1.77 5.95 -18.96
CA LEU A 252 -0.74 5.76 -19.99
C LEU A 252 -1.18 4.74 -21.04
N ASN A 253 -1.93 3.72 -20.62
CA ASN A 253 -2.44 2.65 -21.47
C ASN A 253 -3.97 2.55 -21.35
N PRO A 254 -4.73 3.57 -21.79
CA PRO A 254 -6.18 3.57 -21.64
C PRO A 254 -6.84 2.47 -22.50
N ARG A 255 -7.88 1.83 -21.97
CA ARG A 255 -8.73 0.95 -22.76
C ARG A 255 -9.26 1.69 -23.98
N LYS A 256 -9.14 1.09 -25.16
CA LYS A 256 -9.91 1.51 -26.32
C LYS A 256 -11.34 1.02 -26.12
N ASN A 257 -12.26 1.95 -25.86
CA ASN A 257 -13.69 1.64 -25.73
C ASN A 257 -14.17 0.85 -26.95
N GLY A 258 -14.62 -0.38 -26.74
CA GLY A 258 -15.43 -1.14 -27.70
C GLY A 258 -14.71 -2.16 -28.57
N THR A 259 -13.45 -2.46 -28.39
CA THR A 259 -12.79 -3.55 -29.13
C THR A 259 -12.20 -4.57 -28.15
N SER A 260 -12.53 -5.84 -28.38
CA SER A 260 -11.93 -7.00 -27.70
C SER A 260 -10.51 -7.31 -28.25
N ASP A 261 -9.78 -6.29 -28.66
CA ASP A 261 -8.49 -6.49 -29.29
C ASP A 261 -7.38 -6.56 -28.25
N SER A 262 -6.72 -7.69 -28.27
CA SER A 262 -5.60 -8.14 -27.46
C SER A 262 -4.30 -7.29 -27.57
N ASN A 263 -4.35 -6.07 -28.08
CA ASN A 263 -3.17 -5.26 -28.30
C ASN A 263 -3.22 -3.94 -27.50
N GLY A 264 -2.56 -3.91 -26.34
CA GLY A 264 -2.01 -2.70 -25.76
C GLY A 264 -2.86 -1.96 -24.72
N SER A 265 -3.89 -2.54 -24.13
CA SER A 265 -4.50 -1.98 -22.92
C SER A 265 -3.92 -2.64 -21.68
N PHE A 266 -3.39 -1.85 -20.75
CA PHE A 266 -2.98 -2.35 -19.46
C PHE A 266 -4.18 -3.00 -18.76
N GLN A 267 -4.11 -4.30 -18.55
CA GLN A 267 -5.06 -5.04 -17.73
C GLN A 267 -4.32 -5.52 -16.48
N PHE A 268 -4.84 -5.18 -15.31
CA PHE A 268 -4.47 -5.97 -14.14
C PHE A 268 -5.03 -7.38 -14.36
N PRO A 269 -4.21 -8.42 -14.21
CA PRO A 269 -4.64 -9.79 -14.48
C PRO A 269 -5.86 -10.16 -13.63
N HIS A 270 -6.76 -10.99 -14.17
CA HIS A 270 -7.99 -11.47 -13.51
C HIS A 270 -7.75 -12.18 -12.16
N GLN A 271 -6.50 -12.45 -11.82
CA GLN A 271 -6.08 -13.08 -10.56
C GLN A 271 -5.79 -12.08 -9.43
N VAL A 272 -6.10 -10.79 -9.60
CA VAL A 272 -6.05 -9.83 -8.49
C VAL A 272 -6.91 -10.37 -7.35
N ILE A 273 -6.31 -10.48 -6.17
CA ILE A 273 -6.93 -11.07 -4.98
C ILE A 273 -8.25 -10.34 -4.71
N ASN A 274 -9.37 -11.01 -4.98
CA ASN A 274 -10.68 -10.49 -4.68
C ASN A 274 -10.89 -10.54 -3.15
N MET A 275 -11.25 -9.42 -2.55
CA MET A 275 -11.50 -9.29 -1.11
C MET A 275 -12.70 -10.12 -0.63
N ASP A 276 -13.57 -10.62 -1.52
CA ASP A 276 -14.67 -11.54 -1.16
C ASP A 276 -14.19 -12.81 -0.46
N SER A 277 -12.92 -13.20 -0.68
CA SER A 277 -12.30 -14.29 0.03
C SER A 277 -11.94 -13.96 1.50
N PHE A 278 -11.89 -12.69 1.88
CA PHE A 278 -11.59 -12.27 3.24
C PHE A 278 -12.76 -12.54 4.18
N THR A 279 -13.98 -12.21 3.77
CA THR A 279 -15.21 -12.49 4.54
C THR A 279 -15.47 -13.98 4.65
N GLN A 280 -15.30 -14.77 3.59
CA GLN A 280 -15.49 -16.23 3.63
C GLN A 280 -14.44 -16.98 4.44
N ALA A 281 -13.23 -16.45 4.55
CA ALA A 281 -12.16 -17.07 5.34
C ALA A 281 -12.26 -16.77 6.84
N TRP A 282 -13.04 -15.74 7.22
CA TRP A 282 -13.21 -15.32 8.61
C TRP A 282 -14.40 -16.01 9.31
N ASP A 283 -15.39 -16.50 8.53
CA ASP A 283 -16.58 -17.19 9.02
C ASP A 283 -16.37 -18.72 9.25
N GLY A 284 -15.16 -19.21 9.21
CA GLY A 284 -14.72 -20.60 9.47
C GLY A 284 -13.61 -20.68 10.49
#